data_d97ec6f857ba18946ba9d5ce1aef7de0
#
_entry.id   d97ec6f857ba18946ba9d5ce1aef7de0
#
_cell.length_a   1.000
_cell.length_b   1.000
_cell.length_c   1.000
_cell.angle_alpha   90.00
_cell.angle_beta   90.00
_cell.angle_gamma   90.00
#
_symmetry.space_group_name_H-M   'P 1'
#
loop_
_entity.id
_entity.type
_entity.pdbx_description
1 polymer ?
#
loop_
_entity_poly.entity_id
_entity_poly.type
_entity_poly.pdbx_seq_one_letter_code
_entity_poly.pdbx_strand_id
1 'polypeptide(L)'
;SGRRTRQIVEAQRLFLRHRSPDTPVAIVKSAYRRRERIEFTTLAHMSDADIGMLSTVLIGNSNTVVQNGLMVTPRGYANKYDVQAGGTTREGERPGRSLSTGLNGWLENLFADHAAGDSIEALAQRHRLPVEYIRDTLENPLEAAAQDAPEEAEA
;
A
#
# COMPACT_ATOMS: atom_id res chain seq x y z
N SER A 1 10.04 0.29 26.49
CA SER A 1 10.87 -0.85 26.89
C SER A 1 11.55 -1.44 25.65
N GLY A 2 12.81 -1.82 25.78
CA GLY A 2 13.67 -2.21 24.65
C GLY A 2 13.16 -3.39 23.80
N ARG A 3 12.33 -4.27 24.36
CA ARG A 3 11.75 -5.40 23.64
C ARG A 3 10.75 -4.97 22.56
N ARG A 4 9.93 -3.95 22.83
CA ARG A 4 8.95 -3.42 21.88
C ARG A 4 9.59 -2.60 20.76
N THR A 5 10.63 -1.85 21.08
CA THR A 5 11.41 -1.11 20.09
C THR A 5 12.02 -2.05 19.05
N ARG A 6 12.53 -3.22 19.49
CA ARG A 6 13.06 -4.24 18.59
C ARG A 6 11.98 -4.78 17.64
N GLN A 7 10.79 -5.11 18.17
CA GLN A 7 9.68 -5.63 17.36
C GLN A 7 9.23 -4.63 16.28
N ILE A 8 9.22 -3.33 16.59
CA ILE A 8 8.87 -2.30 15.62
C ILE A 8 9.91 -2.20 14.52
N VAL A 9 11.20 -2.26 14.85
CA VAL A 9 12.29 -2.27 13.88
C VAL A 9 12.24 -3.51 12.99
N GLU A 10 11.96 -4.67 13.55
CA GLU A 10 11.80 -5.92 12.79
C GLU A 10 10.59 -5.85 11.86
N ALA A 11 9.47 -5.35 12.32
CA ALA A 11 8.29 -5.13 11.51
C ALA A 11 8.56 -4.14 10.37
N GLN A 12 9.22 -3.02 10.66
CA GLN A 12 9.62 -2.05 9.64
C GLN A 12 10.48 -2.69 8.56
N ARG A 13 11.49 -3.47 8.93
CA ARG A 13 12.37 -4.18 7.99
C ARG A 13 11.58 -5.14 7.09
N LEU A 14 10.64 -5.88 7.69
CA LEU A 14 9.80 -6.82 6.95
C LEU A 14 8.93 -6.09 5.93
N PHE A 15 8.25 -5.03 6.33
CA PHE A 15 7.40 -4.25 5.44
C PHE A 15 8.19 -3.54 4.34
N LEU A 16 9.40 -3.06 4.62
CA LEU A 16 10.27 -2.42 3.61
C LEU A 16 10.71 -3.37 2.49
N ARG A 17 10.62 -4.68 2.70
CA ARG A 17 10.86 -5.67 1.63
C ARG A 17 9.74 -5.71 0.59
N HIS A 18 8.54 -5.28 0.95
CA HIS A 18 7.33 -5.39 0.13
C HIS A 18 6.64 -4.06 -0.13
N ARG A 19 7.08 -2.98 0.50
CA ARG A 19 6.46 -1.65 0.38
C ARG A 19 7.51 -0.56 0.24
N SER A 20 7.13 0.53 -0.43
CA SER A 20 7.97 1.70 -0.55
C SER A 20 8.28 2.32 0.82
N PRO A 21 9.51 2.86 1.02
CA PRO A 21 9.85 3.65 2.20
C PRO A 21 8.92 4.84 2.45
N ASP A 22 8.33 5.40 1.40
CA ASP A 22 7.41 6.54 1.46
C ASP A 22 5.96 6.14 1.81
N THR A 23 5.69 4.85 2.00
CA THR A 23 4.37 4.36 2.39
C THR A 23 3.89 5.08 3.64
N PRO A 24 2.70 5.72 3.61
CA PRO A 24 2.17 6.42 4.77
C PRO A 24 1.90 5.49 5.95
N VAL A 25 2.24 5.95 7.13
CA VAL A 25 1.98 5.28 8.40
C VAL A 25 1.30 6.25 9.35
N ALA A 26 0.23 5.81 9.99
CA ALA A 26 -0.42 6.55 11.05
C ALA A 26 -0.21 5.84 12.40
N ILE A 27 0.17 6.62 13.40
CA ILE A 27 0.31 6.14 14.78
C ILE A 27 -0.79 6.78 15.60
N VAL A 28 -1.72 5.97 16.08
CA VAL A 28 -2.84 6.42 16.89
C VAL A 28 -2.58 6.05 18.32
N LYS A 29 -2.37 7.04 19.17
CA LYS A 29 -2.18 6.87 20.62
C LYS A 29 -3.47 7.08 21.36
N SER A 30 -3.78 6.21 22.29
CA SER A 30 -4.94 6.34 23.18
C SER A 30 -6.25 6.60 22.41
N ALA A 31 -6.49 5.85 21.34
CA ALA A 31 -7.67 5.99 20.49
C ALA A 31 -8.96 6.06 21.30
N TYR A 32 -9.85 6.98 20.93
CA TYR A 32 -11.13 7.25 21.60
C TYR A 32 -11.03 7.62 23.10
N ARG A 33 -9.85 8.07 23.53
CA ARG A 33 -9.64 8.55 24.89
C ARG A 33 -9.35 10.05 24.91
N ARG A 34 -9.49 10.69 26.06
CA ARG A 34 -9.25 12.12 26.26
C ARG A 34 -7.86 12.60 25.79
N ARG A 35 -6.88 11.71 25.75
CA ARG A 35 -5.50 11.98 25.32
C ARG A 35 -5.20 11.36 23.96
N GLU A 36 -6.21 11.20 23.11
CA GLU A 36 -6.00 10.73 21.76
C GLU A 36 -5.02 11.62 21.00
N ARG A 37 -4.11 10.99 20.27
CA ARG A 37 -3.14 11.65 19.42
C ARG A 37 -2.93 10.83 18.17
N ILE A 38 -2.99 11.49 17.03
CA ILE A 38 -2.71 10.88 15.72
C ILE A 38 -1.48 11.55 15.15
N GLU A 39 -0.47 10.74 14.80
CA GLU A 39 0.77 11.17 14.20
C GLU A 39 0.93 10.45 12.85
N PHE A 40 1.23 11.22 11.80
CA PHE A 40 1.52 10.67 10.48
C PHE A 40 3.02 10.65 10.25
N THR A 41 3.50 9.53 9.70
CA THR A 41 4.90 9.34 9.32
C THR A 41 4.97 8.48 8.07
N THR A 42 6.15 8.01 7.72
CA THR A 42 6.38 7.08 6.62
C THR A 42 6.93 5.76 7.15
N LEU A 43 6.89 4.72 6.32
CA LEU A 43 7.43 3.42 6.69
C LEU A 43 8.93 3.50 7.02
N ALA A 44 9.69 4.34 6.31
CA ALA A 44 11.12 4.56 6.57
C ALA A 44 11.40 5.16 7.95
N HIS A 45 10.48 5.98 8.48
CA HIS A 45 10.64 6.70 9.74
C HIS A 45 9.76 6.16 10.88
N MET A 46 9.04 5.07 10.64
CA MET A 46 8.12 4.48 11.62
C MET A 46 8.79 4.15 12.96
N SER A 47 10.03 3.66 12.92
CA SER A 47 10.77 3.28 14.11
C SER A 47 11.24 4.46 14.97
N ASP A 48 11.26 5.68 14.40
CA ASP A 48 11.65 6.91 15.11
C ASP A 48 10.48 7.51 15.89
N ALA A 49 9.25 7.04 15.63
CA ALA A 49 8.07 7.53 16.28
C ALA A 49 7.95 7.01 17.73
N ASP A 50 7.33 7.80 18.58
CA ASP A 50 7.02 7.41 19.95
C ASP A 50 5.83 6.42 19.98
N ILE A 51 6.13 5.13 19.95
CA ILE A 51 5.15 4.04 19.95
C ILE A 51 5.15 3.38 21.34
N GLY A 52 4.05 3.56 22.05
CA GLY A 52 3.86 3.04 23.39
C GLY A 52 2.85 1.89 23.47
N MET A 53 2.51 1.52 24.70
CA MET A 53 1.60 0.42 24.99
C MET A 53 0.17 0.65 24.47
N LEU A 54 -0.28 1.90 24.42
CA LEU A 54 -1.61 2.29 23.96
C LEU A 54 -1.59 2.86 22.53
N SER A 55 -0.60 2.47 21.74
CA SER A 55 -0.45 2.89 20.35
C SER A 55 -0.90 1.81 19.40
N THR A 56 -1.64 2.20 18.37
CA THR A 56 -1.96 1.39 17.19
C THR A 56 -1.21 1.95 16.01
N VAL A 57 -0.54 1.11 15.25
CA VAL A 57 0.20 1.49 14.05
C VAL A 57 -0.59 1.01 12.82
N LEU A 58 -0.96 1.95 11.96
CA LEU A 58 -1.65 1.69 10.71
C LEU A 58 -0.67 1.92 9.56
N ILE A 59 -0.35 0.88 8.82
CA ILE A 59 0.56 0.93 7.68
C ILE A 59 -0.27 0.91 6.41
N GLY A 60 -0.09 1.92 5.56
CA GLY A 60 -0.76 2.02 4.28
C GLY A 60 -0.22 1.05 3.23
N ASN A 61 -0.71 1.20 2.02
CA ASN A 61 -0.23 0.51 0.83
C ASN A 61 0.21 1.52 -0.25
N SER A 62 0.53 1.04 -1.45
CA SER A 62 0.97 1.87 -2.57
C SER A 62 -0.04 2.93 -3.01
N ASN A 63 -1.33 2.75 -2.70
CA ASN A 63 -2.41 3.68 -3.04
C ASN A 63 -2.79 4.61 -1.88
N THR A 64 -2.22 4.40 -0.70
CA THR A 64 -2.52 5.21 0.46
C THR A 64 -1.93 6.60 0.33
N VAL A 65 -2.73 7.61 0.63
CA VAL A 65 -2.33 9.02 0.66
C VAL A 65 -2.74 9.65 1.99
N VAL A 66 -1.99 10.66 2.42
CA VAL A 66 -2.37 11.53 3.54
C VAL A 66 -2.82 12.85 2.96
N GLN A 67 -4.07 13.22 3.22
CA GLN A 67 -4.69 14.43 2.71
C GLN A 67 -5.62 15.02 3.76
N ASN A 68 -5.52 16.32 4.00
CA ASN A 68 -6.36 17.04 4.96
C ASN A 68 -6.39 16.41 6.37
N GLY A 69 -5.24 15.90 6.85
CA GLY A 69 -5.14 15.24 8.16
C GLY A 69 -5.78 13.85 8.23
N LEU A 70 -6.10 13.27 7.09
CA LEU A 70 -6.67 11.93 6.97
C LEU A 70 -5.76 11.01 6.16
N MET A 71 -5.63 9.76 6.59
CA MET A 71 -4.98 8.73 5.81
C MET A 71 -6.04 7.95 5.03
N VAL A 72 -5.99 8.05 3.71
CA VAL A 72 -7.00 7.49 2.81
C VAL A 72 -6.39 6.40 1.94
N THR A 73 -6.99 5.23 1.95
CA THR A 73 -6.66 4.13 1.05
C THR A 73 -7.85 3.86 0.14
N PRO A 74 -7.78 4.25 -1.15
CA PRO A 74 -8.85 3.95 -2.09
C PRO A 74 -8.96 2.44 -2.33
N ARG A 75 -10.12 1.88 -2.12
CA ARG A 75 -10.41 0.45 -2.38
C ARG A 75 -10.63 0.19 -3.86
N GLY A 76 -9.56 0.04 -4.63
CA GLY A 76 -9.65 -0.28 -6.06
C GLY A 76 -10.33 0.79 -6.93
N TYR A 77 -10.85 1.84 -6.32
CA TYR A 77 -11.57 2.91 -7.01
C TYR A 77 -10.63 3.81 -7.83
N ALA A 78 -9.33 3.83 -7.53
CA ALA A 78 -8.35 4.59 -8.30
C ALA A 78 -8.26 4.13 -9.76
N ASN A 79 -8.58 2.86 -10.03
CA ASN A 79 -8.63 2.32 -11.40
C ASN A 79 -9.97 2.57 -12.09
N LYS A 80 -11.01 2.89 -11.33
CA LYS A 80 -12.37 3.06 -11.83
C LYS A 80 -12.82 4.50 -11.90
N TYR A 81 -12.41 5.31 -10.96
CA TYR A 81 -12.78 6.72 -10.84
C TYR A 81 -11.55 7.61 -10.90
N ASP A 82 -11.66 8.72 -11.56
CA ASP A 82 -10.67 9.77 -11.48
C ASP A 82 -10.93 10.60 -10.21
N VAL A 83 -10.15 10.32 -9.17
CA VAL A 83 -10.28 10.99 -7.87
C VAL A 83 -9.90 12.47 -7.97
N GLN A 84 -8.99 12.81 -8.89
CA GLN A 84 -8.55 14.19 -9.10
C GLN A 84 -9.59 15.00 -9.88
N ALA A 85 -10.35 14.36 -10.75
CA ALA A 85 -11.45 14.98 -11.50
C ALA A 85 -12.81 14.89 -10.77
N GLY A 86 -12.82 14.77 -9.45
CA GLY A 86 -14.05 14.76 -8.65
C GLY A 86 -14.81 13.45 -8.65
N GLY A 87 -14.15 12.33 -8.94
CA GLY A 87 -14.75 11.00 -8.87
C GLY A 87 -15.53 10.58 -10.10
N THR A 88 -15.28 11.21 -11.26
CA THR A 88 -15.87 10.77 -12.54
C THR A 88 -15.35 9.40 -12.94
N THR A 89 -16.20 8.60 -13.56
CA THR A 89 -15.84 7.26 -14.05
C THR A 89 -14.80 7.39 -15.18
N ARG A 90 -13.72 6.62 -15.12
CA ARG A 90 -12.73 6.57 -16.19
C ARG A 90 -13.32 5.97 -17.46
N GLU A 91 -12.73 6.30 -18.61
CA GLU A 91 -13.14 5.76 -19.89
C GLU A 91 -13.11 4.22 -19.88
N GLY A 92 -14.16 3.60 -20.37
CA GLY A 92 -14.34 2.15 -20.36
C GLY A 92 -14.91 1.56 -19.08
N GLU A 93 -14.99 2.32 -17.99
CA GLU A 93 -15.57 1.88 -16.72
C GLU A 93 -17.04 2.32 -16.58
N ARG A 94 -17.82 1.56 -15.82
CA ARG A 94 -19.22 1.86 -15.54
C ARG A 94 -19.43 2.11 -14.04
N PRO A 95 -20.29 3.05 -13.66
CA PRO A 95 -20.65 3.22 -12.26
C PRO A 95 -21.16 1.91 -11.65
N GLY A 96 -20.65 1.55 -10.48
CA GLY A 96 -21.06 0.33 -9.77
C GLY A 96 -20.50 -0.99 -10.30
N ARG A 97 -19.85 -1.00 -11.47
CA ARG A 97 -19.26 -2.23 -12.05
C ARG A 97 -17.94 -1.90 -12.73
N SER A 98 -16.88 -2.55 -12.30
CA SER A 98 -15.58 -2.44 -12.94
C SER A 98 -15.43 -3.44 -14.09
N LEU A 99 -14.80 -3.00 -15.19
CA LEU A 99 -14.42 -3.88 -16.29
C LEU A 99 -13.11 -4.62 -15.96
N SER A 100 -12.25 -4.04 -15.12
CA SER A 100 -11.10 -4.74 -14.57
C SER A 100 -11.58 -5.73 -13.51
N THR A 101 -11.63 -6.99 -13.86
CA THR A 101 -11.99 -8.06 -12.94
C THR A 101 -10.81 -8.35 -12.03
N GLY A 102 -10.71 -7.61 -10.94
CA GLY A 102 -9.97 -8.10 -9.82
C GLY A 102 -8.55 -7.65 -9.64
N LEU A 103 -7.97 -8.31 -8.72
CA LEU A 103 -6.69 -8.14 -8.06
C LEU A 103 -5.48 -8.24 -9.00
N ASN A 104 -5.65 -8.84 -10.15
CA ASN A 104 -4.58 -9.08 -11.11
C ASN A 104 -4.33 -7.90 -12.07
N GLY A 105 -5.17 -6.86 -12.04
CA GLY A 105 -5.04 -5.74 -12.97
C GLY A 105 -3.69 -5.01 -12.87
N TRP A 106 -3.14 -4.88 -11.69
CA TRP A 106 -1.83 -4.26 -11.51
C TRP A 106 -0.69 -5.16 -12.00
N LEU A 107 -0.79 -6.47 -11.79
CA LEU A 107 0.18 -7.45 -12.29
C LEU A 107 0.18 -7.50 -13.81
N GLU A 108 -0.98 -7.57 -14.44
CA GLU A 108 -1.11 -7.53 -15.89
C GLU A 108 -0.49 -6.26 -16.48
N ASN A 109 -0.76 -5.11 -15.88
CA ASN A 109 -0.16 -3.84 -16.27
C ASN A 109 1.37 -3.85 -16.07
N LEU A 110 1.85 -4.38 -14.94
CA LEU A 110 3.27 -4.50 -14.67
C LEU A 110 3.99 -5.33 -15.73
N PHE A 111 3.43 -6.48 -16.09
CA PHE A 111 4.00 -7.34 -17.14
C PHE A 111 3.93 -6.71 -18.52
N ALA A 112 2.82 -6.05 -18.85
CA ALA A 112 2.66 -5.34 -20.11
C ALA A 112 3.65 -4.18 -20.24
N ASP A 113 3.82 -3.37 -19.22
CA ASP A 113 4.75 -2.25 -19.21
C ASP A 113 6.22 -2.72 -19.28
N HIS A 114 6.54 -3.81 -18.59
CA HIS A 114 7.86 -4.42 -18.69
C HIS A 114 8.14 -4.96 -20.10
N ALA A 115 7.17 -5.63 -20.72
CA ALA A 115 7.27 -6.11 -22.09
C ALA A 115 7.37 -4.97 -23.12
N ALA A 116 6.80 -3.80 -22.82
CA ALA A 116 6.91 -2.59 -23.62
C ALA A 116 8.30 -1.91 -23.52
N GLY A 117 9.16 -2.34 -22.58
CA GLY A 117 10.52 -1.86 -22.42
C GLY A 117 10.77 -0.96 -21.22
N ASP A 118 9.80 -0.81 -20.33
CA ASP A 118 9.98 -0.05 -19.09
C ASP A 118 11.00 -0.73 -18.16
N SER A 119 11.89 0.06 -17.58
CA SER A 119 12.88 -0.45 -16.64
C SER A 119 12.24 -0.84 -15.31
N ILE A 120 12.88 -1.78 -14.59
CA ILE A 120 12.44 -2.20 -13.25
C ILE A 120 12.38 -0.99 -12.30
N GLU A 121 13.33 -0.09 -12.40
CA GLU A 121 13.38 1.14 -11.59
C GLU A 121 12.18 2.07 -11.89
N ALA A 122 11.82 2.24 -13.17
CA ALA A 122 10.66 3.04 -13.58
C ALA A 122 9.35 2.40 -13.07
N LEU A 123 9.23 1.08 -13.16
CA LEU A 123 8.08 0.34 -12.67
C LEU A 123 7.97 0.42 -11.13
N ALA A 124 9.09 0.30 -10.42
CA ALA A 124 9.15 0.46 -8.97
C ALA A 124 8.67 1.85 -8.54
N GLN A 125 9.09 2.89 -9.23
CA GLN A 125 8.66 4.26 -8.97
C GLN A 125 7.17 4.47 -9.28
N ARG A 126 6.70 3.96 -10.41
CA ARG A 126 5.28 4.07 -10.83
C ARG A 126 4.34 3.37 -9.86
N HIS A 127 4.68 2.16 -9.44
CA HIS A 127 3.86 1.37 -8.52
C HIS A 127 4.15 1.67 -7.05
N ARG A 128 5.13 2.52 -6.76
CA ARG A 128 5.55 2.87 -5.38
C ARG A 128 5.92 1.65 -4.55
N LEU A 129 6.65 0.72 -5.16
CA LEU A 129 7.13 -0.51 -4.57
C LEU A 129 8.65 -0.60 -4.64
N PRO A 130 9.31 -1.33 -3.74
CA PRO A 130 10.74 -1.56 -3.82
C PRO A 130 11.16 -2.23 -5.14
N VAL A 131 12.32 -1.83 -5.67
CA VAL A 131 12.88 -2.40 -6.91
C VAL A 131 13.01 -3.92 -6.81
N GLU A 132 13.45 -4.42 -5.67
CA GLU A 132 13.62 -5.86 -5.44
C GLU A 132 12.29 -6.61 -5.47
N TYR A 133 11.22 -6.01 -4.95
CA TYR A 133 9.89 -6.59 -5.02
C TYR A 133 9.37 -6.68 -6.46
N ILE A 134 9.58 -5.65 -7.26
CA ILE A 134 9.22 -5.65 -8.69
C ILE A 134 10.03 -6.72 -9.44
N ARG A 135 11.33 -6.80 -9.19
CA ARG A 135 12.20 -7.81 -9.80
C ARG A 135 11.74 -9.22 -9.48
N ASP A 136 11.52 -9.51 -8.21
CA ASP A 136 11.06 -10.82 -7.73
C ASP A 136 9.70 -11.21 -8.33
N THR A 137 8.78 -10.25 -8.40
CA THR A 137 7.46 -10.42 -9.03
C THR A 137 7.58 -10.77 -10.51
N LEU A 138 8.49 -10.14 -11.25
CA LEU A 138 8.70 -10.41 -12.68
C LEU A 138 9.41 -11.74 -12.92
N GLU A 139 10.28 -12.16 -12.02
CA GLU A 139 11.00 -13.44 -12.09
C GLU A 139 10.13 -14.64 -11.67
N ASN A 140 9.17 -14.42 -10.75
CA ASN A 140 8.31 -15.44 -10.17
C ASN A 140 6.81 -15.11 -10.33
N PRO A 141 6.30 -15.04 -11.56
CA PRO A 141 4.94 -14.54 -11.83
C PRO A 141 3.83 -15.42 -11.23
N LEU A 142 4.06 -16.71 -11.07
CA LEU A 142 3.07 -17.65 -10.51
C LEU A 142 2.91 -17.45 -8.99
N GLU A 143 3.99 -17.18 -8.27
CA GLU A 143 3.93 -16.89 -6.84
C GLU A 143 3.27 -15.53 -6.57
N ALA A 144 3.58 -14.52 -7.40
CA ALA A 144 2.96 -13.21 -7.30
C ALA A 144 1.44 -13.27 -7.52
N ALA A 145 0.99 -14.03 -8.51
CA ALA A 145 -0.44 -14.22 -8.77
C ALA A 145 -1.16 -14.98 -7.65
N ALA A 146 -0.49 -15.92 -7.00
CA ALA A 146 -1.06 -16.69 -5.89
C ALA A 146 -1.20 -15.84 -4.61
N GLN A 147 -0.29 -14.91 -4.37
CA GLN A 147 -0.34 -14.01 -3.21
C GLN A 147 -1.45 -12.95 -3.33
N ASP A 148 -1.79 -12.57 -4.56
CA ASP A 148 -2.85 -11.60 -4.85
C ASP A 148 -4.24 -12.24 -5.00
N ALA A 149 -4.34 -13.56 -4.99
CA ALA A 149 -5.63 -14.25 -5.02
C ALA A 149 -6.42 -13.93 -3.74
N PRO A 150 -7.72 -13.57 -3.82
CA PRO A 150 -8.52 -13.37 -2.63
C PRO A 150 -8.58 -14.70 -1.84
N GLU A 151 -8.36 -14.62 -0.53
CA GLU A 151 -8.81 -15.70 0.35
C GLU A 151 -10.30 -15.90 0.04
N GLU A 152 -10.64 -17.04 -0.57
CA GLU A 152 -12.03 -17.43 -0.71
C GLU A 152 -12.60 -17.44 0.71
N ALA A 153 -13.48 -16.47 0.99
CA ALA A 153 -14.23 -16.48 2.23
C ALA A 153 -15.00 -17.80 2.24
N GLU A 154 -14.56 -18.73 3.06
CA GLU A 154 -15.35 -19.90 3.38
C GLU A 154 -16.69 -19.43 3.91
N ALA A 155 -17.69 -19.72 3.15
CA ALA A 155 -19.07 -19.44 3.49
C ALA A 155 -19.54 -20.35 4.63
#